data_ea0b679fff45473e391c9ffed8e6da61
#
_entry.id   ea0b679fff45473e391c9ffed8e6da61
#
_cell.length_a   1.000
_cell.length_b   1.000
_cell.length_c   1.000
_cell.angle_alpha   90.00
_cell.angle_beta   90.00
_cell.angle_gamma   90.00
#
_symmetry.space_group_name_H-M   'P 1'
#
loop_
_entity.id
_entity.type
_entity.pdbx_description
1 polymer ?
#
loop_
_entity_poly.entity_id
_entity_poly.type
_entity_poly.pdbx_seq_one_letter_code
_entity_poly.pdbx_strand_id
1 'polypeptide(L)'
;MKKKIIITLLLIIPFISIFLVVIFRGILSPDNEEIIRDLKNIKCYETKVEYIVKNSKGEERESTVQYYSKEEGVRVEFDDNKVKIYKSDGIHVNDNSSTGEYVIESDMDILHAMAFMNKILSYPLKSDSIKEGQEEWGDKIYIQVDTELFLDNEHFNSARIFINKKTKAPIGIVIYDKDGNDSVRIIYEDFKVVKEVDENLFN
;
A
#
# COMPACT_ATOMS: atom_id res chain seq x y z
N MET A 1 -57.66 -8.70 -21.37
CA MET A 1 -56.93 -8.21 -20.18
C MET A 1 -55.61 -8.95 -19.89
N LYS A 2 -55.56 -10.26 -19.80
CA LYS A 2 -54.36 -11.05 -19.47
C LYS A 2 -53.14 -10.79 -20.41
N LYS A 3 -53.34 -10.69 -21.74
CA LYS A 3 -52.26 -10.42 -22.71
C LYS A 3 -51.60 -9.04 -22.52
N LYS A 4 -52.36 -8.00 -22.16
CA LYS A 4 -51.82 -6.65 -21.93
C LYS A 4 -50.95 -6.63 -20.66
N ILE A 5 -51.35 -7.33 -19.60
CA ILE A 5 -50.59 -7.44 -18.35
C ILE A 5 -49.26 -8.17 -18.59
N ILE A 6 -49.25 -9.24 -19.39
CA ILE A 6 -48.00 -9.99 -19.69
C ILE A 6 -47.02 -9.10 -20.49
N ILE A 7 -47.51 -8.35 -21.45
CA ILE A 7 -46.64 -7.43 -22.23
C ILE A 7 -46.07 -6.31 -21.37
N THR A 8 -46.89 -5.76 -20.46
CA THR A 8 -46.41 -4.72 -19.53
C THR A 8 -45.38 -5.29 -18.56
N LEU A 9 -45.58 -6.50 -18.06
CA LEU A 9 -44.61 -7.17 -17.16
C LEU A 9 -43.27 -7.46 -17.87
N LEU A 10 -43.32 -7.91 -19.14
CA LEU A 10 -42.14 -8.19 -19.97
C LEU A 10 -41.32 -6.93 -20.27
N LEU A 11 -41.98 -5.74 -20.38
CA LEU A 11 -41.31 -4.46 -20.54
C LEU A 11 -40.68 -3.94 -19.25
N ILE A 12 -41.26 -4.24 -18.09
CA ILE A 12 -40.79 -3.74 -16.77
C ILE A 12 -39.59 -4.54 -16.24
N ILE A 13 -39.51 -5.85 -16.51
CA ILE A 13 -38.43 -6.72 -16.02
C ILE A 13 -37.03 -6.19 -16.37
N PRO A 14 -36.70 -5.79 -17.62
CA PRO A 14 -35.38 -5.27 -17.95
C PRO A 14 -35.03 -3.97 -17.17
N PHE A 15 -36.01 -3.10 -16.94
CA PHE A 15 -35.78 -1.88 -16.17
C PHE A 15 -35.51 -2.17 -14.72
N ILE A 16 -36.23 -3.11 -14.09
CA ILE A 16 -35.99 -3.57 -12.74
C ILE A 16 -34.61 -4.24 -12.65
N SER A 17 -34.24 -5.05 -13.63
CA SER A 17 -32.91 -5.71 -13.67
C SER A 17 -31.78 -4.68 -13.76
N ILE A 18 -31.89 -3.67 -14.63
CA ILE A 18 -30.90 -2.59 -14.75
C ILE A 18 -30.83 -1.79 -13.45
N PHE A 19 -32.00 -1.46 -12.85
CA PHE A 19 -32.06 -0.71 -11.59
C PHE A 19 -31.42 -1.49 -10.44
N LEU A 20 -31.67 -2.80 -10.33
CA LEU A 20 -31.02 -3.67 -9.36
C LEU A 20 -29.51 -3.74 -9.59
N VAL A 21 -29.03 -3.90 -10.83
CA VAL A 21 -27.61 -3.91 -11.14
C VAL A 21 -26.93 -2.59 -10.77
N VAL A 22 -27.57 -1.45 -11.02
CA VAL A 22 -27.02 -0.13 -10.65
C VAL A 22 -26.97 0.04 -9.13
N ILE A 23 -28.04 -0.34 -8.44
CA ILE A 23 -28.09 -0.28 -6.96
C ILE A 23 -27.04 -1.24 -6.36
N PHE A 24 -27.01 -2.49 -6.81
CA PHE A 24 -26.05 -3.46 -6.29
C PHE A 24 -24.61 -3.06 -6.59
N ARG A 25 -24.31 -2.46 -7.75
CA ARG A 25 -22.98 -1.91 -8.01
C ARG A 25 -22.63 -0.73 -7.10
N GLY A 26 -23.56 0.17 -6.85
CA GLY A 26 -23.33 1.30 -5.95
C GLY A 26 -23.17 0.90 -4.47
N ILE A 27 -23.93 -0.12 -4.03
CA ILE A 27 -23.88 -0.60 -2.63
C ILE A 27 -22.69 -1.55 -2.39
N LEU A 28 -22.26 -2.31 -3.42
CA LEU A 28 -21.18 -3.31 -3.31
C LEU A 28 -19.80 -2.78 -3.69
N SER A 29 -19.70 -1.55 -4.20
CA SER A 29 -18.39 -0.92 -4.42
C SER A 29 -17.94 -0.32 -3.09
N PRO A 30 -16.89 -0.84 -2.44
CA PRO A 30 -16.40 -0.27 -1.19
C PRO A 30 -15.98 1.18 -1.44
N ASP A 31 -16.24 2.03 -0.47
CA ASP A 31 -15.81 3.41 -0.47
C ASP A 31 -14.27 3.47 -0.43
N ASN A 32 -13.70 4.50 -1.04
CA ASN A 32 -12.27 4.71 -1.06
C ASN A 32 -11.69 4.78 0.36
N GLU A 33 -12.40 5.42 1.28
CA GLU A 33 -12.03 5.50 2.70
C GLU A 33 -12.04 4.12 3.38
N GLU A 34 -12.98 3.26 3.00
CA GLU A 34 -13.05 1.89 3.51
C GLU A 34 -11.84 1.08 3.07
N ILE A 35 -11.44 1.18 1.80
CA ILE A 35 -10.25 0.50 1.27
C ILE A 35 -8.99 0.95 2.00
N ILE A 36 -8.82 2.25 2.21
CA ILE A 36 -7.68 2.82 2.94
C ILE A 36 -7.66 2.34 4.39
N ARG A 37 -8.82 2.36 5.05
CA ARG A 37 -8.95 1.87 6.43
C ARG A 37 -8.63 0.40 6.55
N ASP A 38 -9.08 -0.42 5.61
CA ASP A 38 -8.81 -1.86 5.58
C ASP A 38 -7.31 -2.13 5.41
N LEU A 39 -6.62 -1.43 4.50
CA LEU A 39 -5.18 -1.51 4.31
C LEU A 39 -4.40 -1.08 5.56
N LYS A 40 -4.81 0.01 6.20
CA LYS A 40 -4.20 0.48 7.45
C LYS A 40 -4.30 -0.56 8.58
N ASN A 41 -5.38 -1.34 8.61
CA ASN A 41 -5.69 -2.29 9.67
C ASN A 41 -5.38 -3.76 9.31
N ILE A 42 -4.66 -4.00 8.21
CA ILE A 42 -4.23 -5.34 7.84
C ILE A 42 -3.48 -5.98 9.00
N LYS A 43 -3.76 -7.26 9.24
CA LYS A 43 -3.07 -8.04 10.29
C LYS A 43 -1.77 -8.63 9.78
N CYS A 44 -1.81 -9.24 8.59
CA CYS A 44 -0.63 -9.87 7.99
C CYS A 44 -0.65 -9.68 6.47
N TYR A 45 0.52 -9.47 5.88
CA TYR A 45 0.71 -9.48 4.43
C TYR A 45 2.12 -9.91 4.05
N GLU A 46 2.26 -10.32 2.79
CA GLU A 46 3.52 -10.59 2.09
C GLU A 46 3.56 -9.76 0.82
N THR A 47 4.73 -9.25 0.45
CA THR A 47 4.90 -8.49 -0.79
C THR A 47 6.37 -8.42 -1.18
N LYS A 48 6.65 -8.26 -2.48
CA LYS A 48 7.93 -7.77 -2.96
C LYS A 48 7.86 -6.26 -3.08
N VAL A 49 8.97 -5.59 -2.77
CA VAL A 49 9.06 -4.13 -2.84
C VAL A 49 10.33 -3.74 -3.55
N GLU A 50 10.20 -2.91 -4.59
CA GLU A 50 11.32 -2.24 -5.23
C GLU A 50 11.37 -0.78 -4.74
N TYR A 51 12.54 -0.35 -4.27
CA TYR A 51 12.86 1.03 -3.94
C TYR A 51 13.69 1.63 -5.06
N ILE A 52 13.28 2.79 -5.57
CA ILE A 52 13.99 3.57 -6.57
C ILE A 52 14.32 4.91 -5.95
N VAL A 53 15.57 5.10 -5.54
CA VAL A 53 16.05 6.33 -4.91
C VAL A 53 16.73 7.19 -5.95
N LYS A 54 16.26 8.42 -6.10
CA LYS A 54 16.86 9.41 -7.00
C LYS A 54 17.87 10.27 -6.25
N ASN A 55 19.06 10.36 -6.81
CA ASN A 55 20.12 11.20 -6.28
C ASN A 55 20.82 11.96 -7.43
N SER A 56 21.78 12.81 -7.11
CA SER A 56 22.52 13.63 -8.09
C SER A 56 23.33 12.82 -9.11
N LYS A 57 23.54 11.52 -8.86
CA LYS A 57 24.29 10.60 -9.73
C LYS A 57 23.39 9.74 -10.61
N GLY A 58 22.06 9.72 -10.35
CA GLY A 58 21.08 8.94 -11.09
C GLY A 58 20.07 8.24 -10.17
N GLU A 59 19.62 7.08 -10.58
CA GLU A 59 18.68 6.24 -9.84
C GLU A 59 19.39 5.01 -9.27
N GLU A 60 19.20 4.75 -8.00
CA GLU A 60 19.61 3.52 -7.34
C GLU A 60 18.37 2.66 -7.06
N ARG A 61 18.48 1.35 -7.30
CA ARG A 61 17.38 0.40 -7.16
C ARG A 61 17.74 -0.70 -6.18
N GLU A 62 16.82 -1.00 -5.28
CA GLU A 62 16.94 -2.07 -4.30
C GLU A 62 15.63 -2.85 -4.25
N SER A 63 15.71 -4.18 -4.32
CA SER A 63 14.55 -5.07 -4.23
C SER A 63 14.57 -5.81 -2.91
N THR A 64 13.40 -6.00 -2.32
CA THR A 64 13.23 -6.69 -1.04
C THR A 64 11.98 -7.57 -1.04
N VAL A 65 11.94 -8.54 -0.12
CA VAL A 65 10.72 -9.25 0.23
C VAL A 65 10.30 -8.82 1.64
N GLN A 66 9.05 -8.46 1.80
CA GLN A 66 8.50 -8.03 3.08
C GLN A 66 7.45 -9.01 3.59
N TYR A 67 7.54 -9.31 4.88
CA TYR A 67 6.56 -10.04 5.66
C TYR A 67 6.11 -9.13 6.82
N TYR A 68 4.82 -8.91 6.92
CA TYR A 68 4.24 -8.10 7.99
C TYR A 68 3.32 -8.94 8.87
N SER A 69 3.51 -8.85 10.16
CA SER A 69 2.60 -9.30 11.20
C SER A 69 2.35 -8.15 12.16
N LYS A 70 1.08 -7.87 12.44
CA LYS A 70 0.70 -6.81 13.39
C LYS A 70 1.25 -7.06 14.80
N GLU A 71 1.44 -8.34 15.16
CA GLU A 71 1.90 -8.79 16.48
C GLU A 71 3.42 -8.84 16.55
N GLU A 72 4.09 -9.33 15.47
CA GLU A 72 5.52 -9.58 15.44
C GLU A 72 6.35 -8.41 14.86
N GLY A 73 5.75 -7.58 13.99
CA GLY A 73 6.43 -6.49 13.32
C GLY A 73 6.59 -6.68 11.82
N VAL A 74 7.68 -6.17 11.26
CA VAL A 74 7.99 -6.29 9.81
C VAL A 74 9.35 -6.93 9.63
N ARG A 75 9.41 -7.99 8.84
CA ARG A 75 10.65 -8.56 8.33
C ARG A 75 10.88 -8.10 6.91
N VAL A 76 12.07 -7.62 6.60
CA VAL A 76 12.54 -7.22 5.27
C VAL A 76 13.77 -8.04 4.92
N GLU A 77 13.70 -8.77 3.82
CA GLU A 77 14.78 -9.58 3.27
C GLU A 77 15.35 -8.90 2.03
N PHE A 78 16.67 -8.77 1.97
CA PHE A 78 17.42 -8.16 0.89
C PHE A 78 18.11 -9.22 0.03
N ASP A 79 18.40 -8.90 -1.23
CA ASP A 79 19.04 -9.84 -2.17
C ASP A 79 20.45 -10.29 -1.75
N ASP A 80 21.14 -9.50 -0.90
CA ASP A 80 22.48 -9.78 -0.35
C ASP A 80 22.46 -10.69 0.90
N ASN A 81 21.35 -11.34 1.18
CA ASN A 81 21.09 -12.15 2.37
C ASN A 81 21.09 -11.36 3.70
N LYS A 82 20.98 -10.06 3.65
CA LYS A 82 20.73 -9.21 4.80
C LYS A 82 19.24 -9.27 5.15
N VAL A 83 18.95 -9.33 6.45
CA VAL A 83 17.59 -9.31 6.98
C VAL A 83 17.49 -8.20 8.00
N LYS A 84 16.40 -7.43 7.95
CA LYS A 84 16.03 -6.47 8.98
C LYS A 84 14.66 -6.83 9.53
N ILE A 85 14.54 -6.88 10.85
CA ILE A 85 13.27 -7.12 11.55
C ILE A 85 12.95 -5.90 12.38
N TYR A 86 11.88 -5.21 12.02
CA TYR A 86 11.41 -3.99 12.68
C TYR A 86 10.43 -4.37 13.78
N LYS A 87 10.86 -4.23 15.03
CA LYS A 87 10.10 -4.51 16.25
C LYS A 87 9.88 -3.24 17.07
N SER A 88 9.16 -3.36 18.17
CA SER A 88 8.91 -2.24 19.09
C SER A 88 10.16 -1.76 19.84
N ASP A 89 11.15 -2.62 20.01
CA ASP A 89 12.41 -2.37 20.70
C ASP A 89 13.56 -1.91 19.78
N GLY A 90 13.33 -1.88 18.47
CA GLY A 90 14.31 -1.44 17.48
C GLY A 90 14.28 -2.25 16.19
N ILE A 91 15.31 -2.06 15.38
CA ILE A 91 15.51 -2.79 14.12
C ILE A 91 16.63 -3.81 14.35
N HIS A 92 16.27 -5.08 14.38
CA HIS A 92 17.22 -6.20 14.47
C HIS A 92 17.77 -6.47 13.08
N VAL A 93 19.08 -6.35 12.93
CA VAL A 93 19.78 -6.54 11.65
C VAL A 93 20.62 -7.80 11.74
N ASN A 94 20.35 -8.72 10.80
CA ASN A 94 21.17 -9.89 10.57
C ASN A 94 21.81 -9.74 9.19
N ASP A 95 23.12 -9.61 9.16
CA ASP A 95 23.91 -9.49 7.94
C ASP A 95 24.86 -10.68 7.86
N ASN A 96 24.53 -11.64 7.00
CA ASN A 96 25.33 -12.86 6.81
C ASN A 96 26.73 -12.58 6.24
N SER A 97 26.99 -11.37 5.72
CA SER A 97 28.32 -10.94 5.25
C SER A 97 29.20 -10.42 6.37
N SER A 98 28.63 -10.04 7.50
CA SER A 98 29.30 -9.57 8.71
C SER A 98 29.01 -10.50 9.89
N THR A 99 29.97 -10.67 10.78
CA THR A 99 29.88 -11.59 11.92
C THR A 99 29.03 -11.00 13.05
N GLY A 100 27.70 -10.90 12.91
CA GLY A 100 26.89 -10.57 14.06
C GLY A 100 25.50 -9.99 13.77
N GLU A 101 24.61 -10.32 14.64
CA GLU A 101 23.34 -9.63 14.80
C GLU A 101 23.56 -8.37 15.65
N TYR A 102 22.92 -7.28 15.26
CA TYR A 102 22.92 -6.02 16.00
C TYR A 102 21.57 -5.33 15.92
N VAL A 103 21.30 -4.46 16.89
CA VAL A 103 20.06 -3.69 16.94
C VAL A 103 20.39 -2.22 16.73
N ILE A 104 19.63 -1.55 15.86
CA ILE A 104 19.69 -0.11 15.64
C ILE A 104 18.36 0.54 16.04
N GLU A 105 18.38 1.84 16.28
CA GLU A 105 17.18 2.60 16.62
C GLU A 105 16.20 2.66 15.45
N SER A 106 14.90 2.71 15.73
CA SER A 106 13.83 2.63 14.73
C SER A 106 13.79 3.80 13.74
N ASP A 107 14.42 4.93 14.08
CA ASP A 107 14.53 6.14 13.24
C ASP A 107 15.74 6.11 12.29
N MET A 108 16.66 5.15 12.47
CA MET A 108 17.85 5.02 11.63
C MET A 108 17.54 4.49 10.22
N ASP A 109 16.35 3.91 10.00
CA ASP A 109 15.93 3.40 8.69
C ASP A 109 14.55 3.91 8.31
N ILE A 110 14.52 5.16 7.90
CA ILE A 110 13.28 5.81 7.45
C ILE A 110 12.84 5.26 6.09
N LEU A 111 13.78 5.02 5.18
CA LEU A 111 13.49 4.65 3.79
C LEU A 111 12.62 3.39 3.71
N HIS A 112 13.11 2.29 4.26
CA HIS A 112 12.38 1.01 4.16
C HIS A 112 11.06 1.05 4.94
N ALA A 113 11.04 1.77 6.05
CA ALA A 113 9.84 1.93 6.86
C ALA A 113 8.71 2.70 6.15
N MET A 114 9.01 3.51 5.11
CA MET A 114 7.98 4.17 4.30
C MET A 114 7.17 3.20 3.45
N ALA A 115 7.66 1.97 3.22
CA ALA A 115 6.91 0.94 2.53
C ALA A 115 5.93 0.16 3.43
N PHE A 116 5.90 0.40 4.74
CA PHE A 116 5.00 -0.33 5.63
C PHE A 116 3.61 0.32 5.60
N MET A 117 2.60 -0.43 5.10
CA MET A 117 1.24 0.09 4.91
C MET A 117 0.63 0.68 6.17
N ASN A 118 0.81 0.02 7.30
CA ASN A 118 0.33 0.51 8.59
C ASN A 118 1.00 1.83 9.01
N LYS A 119 2.28 2.02 8.68
CA LYS A 119 3.04 3.24 8.99
C LYS A 119 2.68 4.38 8.05
N ILE A 120 2.79 4.17 6.73
CA ILE A 120 2.54 5.24 5.75
C ILE A 120 1.10 5.77 5.81
N LEU A 121 0.12 4.88 6.01
CA LEU A 121 -1.28 5.25 6.16
C LEU A 121 -1.64 5.77 7.58
N SER A 122 -0.70 5.80 8.51
CA SER A 122 -0.89 6.40 9.83
C SER A 122 -0.70 7.92 9.83
N TYR A 123 0.01 8.46 8.85
CA TYR A 123 0.16 9.91 8.70
C TYR A 123 -1.19 10.58 8.44
N PRO A 124 -1.38 11.83 8.89
CA PRO A 124 -2.64 12.54 8.70
C PRO A 124 -2.96 12.73 7.22
N LEU A 125 -4.14 12.26 6.82
CA LEU A 125 -4.65 12.45 5.46
C LEU A 125 -5.43 13.77 5.40
N LYS A 126 -5.22 14.57 4.35
CA LYS A 126 -6.05 15.75 4.09
C LYS A 126 -7.40 15.30 3.55
N SER A 127 -8.49 15.94 3.96
CA SER A 127 -9.85 15.59 3.54
C SER A 127 -10.03 15.54 2.02
N ASP A 128 -9.32 16.40 1.29
CA ASP A 128 -9.37 16.47 -0.17
C ASP A 128 -8.23 15.69 -0.85
N SER A 129 -7.49 14.87 -0.10
CA SER A 129 -6.32 14.13 -0.58
C SER A 129 -6.65 12.84 -1.30
N ILE A 130 -7.89 12.34 -1.17
CA ILE A 130 -8.33 11.08 -1.76
C ILE A 130 -8.93 11.38 -3.12
N LYS A 131 -8.27 10.90 -4.18
CA LYS A 131 -8.71 11.06 -5.57
C LYS A 131 -8.71 9.73 -6.30
N GLU A 132 -9.45 9.64 -7.39
CA GLU A 132 -9.38 8.50 -8.31
C GLU A 132 -8.64 8.91 -9.58
N GLY A 133 -7.78 8.03 -10.09
CA GLY A 133 -7.06 8.20 -11.33
C GLY A 133 -6.99 6.90 -12.13
N GLN A 134 -6.56 6.98 -13.40
CA GLN A 134 -6.56 5.82 -14.29
C GLN A 134 -5.28 5.65 -15.12
N GLU A 135 -4.45 6.65 -15.32
CA GLU A 135 -3.44 6.61 -16.38
C GLU A 135 -1.98 6.44 -15.89
N GLU A 136 -1.67 6.86 -14.69
CA GLU A 136 -0.28 6.96 -14.21
C GLU A 136 0.40 5.59 -13.95
N TRP A 137 -0.41 4.56 -13.63
CA TRP A 137 0.05 3.19 -13.32
C TRP A 137 -0.57 2.13 -14.26
N GLY A 138 -0.71 2.48 -15.54
CA GLY A 138 -1.35 1.64 -16.57
C GLY A 138 -2.89 1.74 -16.53
N ASP A 139 -3.58 0.82 -17.23
CA ASP A 139 -5.05 0.82 -17.37
C ASP A 139 -5.81 0.46 -16.07
N LYS A 140 -5.22 0.72 -14.90
CA LYS A 140 -5.83 0.38 -13.61
C LYS A 140 -6.48 1.62 -13.01
N ILE A 141 -7.73 1.48 -12.57
CA ILE A 141 -8.35 2.49 -11.72
C ILE A 141 -7.68 2.40 -10.35
N TYR A 142 -7.11 3.50 -9.88
CA TYR A 142 -6.45 3.58 -8.59
C TYR A 142 -7.04 4.69 -7.72
N ILE A 143 -6.85 4.52 -6.42
CA ILE A 143 -7.08 5.55 -5.41
C ILE A 143 -5.73 6.19 -5.15
N GLN A 144 -5.66 7.51 -5.27
CA GLN A 144 -4.52 8.32 -4.89
C GLN A 144 -4.78 8.94 -3.53
N VAL A 145 -3.79 8.86 -2.65
CA VAL A 145 -3.84 9.43 -1.29
C VAL A 145 -2.60 10.27 -1.07
N ASP A 146 -2.76 11.57 -0.84
CA ASP A 146 -1.66 12.48 -0.54
C ASP A 146 -1.57 12.71 0.98
N THR A 147 -0.34 12.68 1.53
CA THR A 147 -0.06 12.91 2.95
C THR A 147 1.22 13.70 3.17
N GLU A 148 1.30 14.43 4.27
CA GLU A 148 2.54 15.07 4.74
C GLU A 148 3.24 14.14 5.74
N LEU A 149 4.57 14.01 5.62
CA LEU A 149 5.30 13.02 6.41
C LEU A 149 5.77 13.56 7.77
N PHE A 150 5.82 14.88 7.95
CA PHE A 150 6.25 15.54 9.20
C PHE A 150 7.58 15.01 9.75
N LEU A 151 8.50 14.69 8.85
CA LEU A 151 9.84 14.23 9.19
C LEU A 151 10.82 15.41 9.12
N ASP A 152 11.79 15.44 10.03
CA ASP A 152 12.91 16.39 9.97
C ASP A 152 13.95 15.93 8.95
N ASN A 153 13.49 15.79 7.69
CA ASN A 153 14.29 15.33 6.57
C ASN A 153 13.79 15.97 5.27
N GLU A 154 14.63 16.79 4.64
CA GLU A 154 14.27 17.52 3.42
C GLU A 154 13.98 16.63 2.20
N HIS A 155 14.41 15.37 2.21
CA HIS A 155 14.13 14.39 1.15
C HIS A 155 12.80 13.66 1.34
N PHE A 156 12.18 13.74 2.53
CA PHE A 156 10.95 13.04 2.90
C PHE A 156 9.92 14.03 3.43
N ASN A 157 9.41 14.91 2.56
CA ASN A 157 8.47 15.95 2.95
C ASN A 157 7.00 15.52 2.84
N SER A 158 6.65 14.88 1.73
CA SER A 158 5.29 14.39 1.48
C SER A 158 5.30 13.08 0.71
N ALA A 159 4.19 12.36 0.73
CA ALA A 159 4.04 11.12 -0.01
C ALA A 159 2.70 11.07 -0.74
N ARG A 160 2.71 10.42 -1.88
CA ARG A 160 1.54 10.05 -2.67
C ARG A 160 1.45 8.54 -2.78
N ILE A 161 0.38 7.97 -2.27
CA ILE A 161 0.15 6.54 -2.21
C ILE A 161 -0.87 6.18 -3.29
N PHE A 162 -0.59 5.12 -4.05
CA PHE A 162 -1.46 4.59 -5.10
C PHE A 162 -1.95 3.21 -4.72
N ILE A 163 -3.27 3.02 -4.72
CA ILE A 163 -3.94 1.79 -4.34
C ILE A 163 -4.84 1.34 -5.49
N ASN A 164 -4.71 0.11 -5.95
CA ASN A 164 -5.58 -0.45 -6.97
C ASN A 164 -7.00 -0.62 -6.41
N LYS A 165 -7.97 0.10 -6.97
CA LYS A 165 -9.35 0.07 -6.49
C LYS A 165 -10.02 -1.30 -6.61
N LYS A 166 -9.64 -2.09 -7.62
CA LYS A 166 -10.22 -3.42 -7.87
C LYS A 166 -9.67 -4.49 -6.95
N THR A 167 -8.34 -4.53 -6.79
CA THR A 167 -7.68 -5.56 -5.96
C THR A 167 -7.51 -5.13 -4.51
N LYS A 168 -7.74 -3.84 -4.21
CA LYS A 168 -7.50 -3.20 -2.90
C LYS A 168 -6.04 -3.29 -2.42
N ALA A 169 -5.11 -3.62 -3.32
CA ALA A 169 -3.70 -3.75 -3.02
C ALA A 169 -2.96 -2.44 -3.31
N PRO A 170 -1.90 -2.09 -2.56
CA PRO A 170 -1.03 -0.98 -2.91
C PRO A 170 -0.36 -1.25 -4.26
N ILE A 171 -0.16 -0.21 -5.05
CA ILE A 171 0.58 -0.24 -6.31
C ILE A 171 1.96 0.34 -6.08
N GLY A 172 2.02 1.50 -5.43
CA GLY A 172 3.27 2.19 -5.17
C GLY A 172 3.09 3.44 -4.32
N ILE A 173 4.22 4.04 -3.96
CA ILE A 173 4.31 5.30 -3.24
C ILE A 173 5.34 6.16 -3.96
N VAL A 174 5.04 7.43 -4.14
CA VAL A 174 6.02 8.44 -4.55
C VAL A 174 6.26 9.36 -3.37
N ILE A 175 7.51 9.50 -2.96
CA ILE A 175 7.93 10.42 -1.90
C ILE A 175 8.55 11.64 -2.56
N TYR A 176 8.13 12.80 -2.11
CA TYR A 176 8.59 14.08 -2.60
C TYR A 176 9.46 14.78 -1.57
N ASP A 177 10.50 15.46 -2.06
CA ASP A 177 11.34 16.36 -1.26
C ASP A 177 10.60 17.65 -0.92
N LYS A 178 11.26 18.54 -0.18
CA LYS A 178 10.72 19.86 0.21
C LYS A 178 10.43 20.78 -1.00
N ASP A 179 11.10 20.57 -2.13
CA ASP A 179 10.96 21.35 -3.36
C ASP A 179 9.88 20.75 -4.29
N GLY A 180 9.27 19.62 -3.89
CA GLY A 180 8.24 18.90 -4.64
C GLY A 180 8.79 17.99 -5.73
N ASN A 181 10.10 17.70 -5.74
CA ASN A 181 10.68 16.75 -6.66
C ASN A 181 10.49 15.32 -6.13
N ASP A 182 10.31 14.40 -7.03
CA ASP A 182 10.24 12.96 -6.81
C ASP A 182 11.62 12.44 -6.33
N SER A 183 11.74 12.11 -5.05
CA SER A 183 12.99 11.67 -4.42
C SER A 183 13.07 10.15 -4.29
N VAL A 184 11.94 9.48 -3.97
CA VAL A 184 11.88 8.03 -3.87
C VAL A 184 10.59 7.52 -4.49
N ARG A 185 10.70 6.40 -5.21
CA ARG A 185 9.54 5.58 -5.61
C ARG A 185 9.63 4.22 -4.95
N ILE A 186 8.51 3.77 -4.42
CA ILE A 186 8.34 2.46 -3.83
C ILE A 186 7.29 1.74 -4.66
N ILE A 187 7.61 0.57 -5.20
CA ILE A 187 6.71 -0.22 -6.04
C ILE A 187 6.41 -1.53 -5.35
N TYR A 188 5.13 -1.89 -5.26
CA TYR A 188 4.69 -3.15 -4.68
C TYR A 188 4.38 -4.16 -5.78
N GLU A 189 4.92 -5.36 -5.62
CA GLU A 189 4.63 -6.50 -6.46
C GLU A 189 4.12 -7.66 -5.62
N ASP A 190 3.22 -8.45 -6.17
CA ASP A 190 2.68 -9.67 -5.55
C ASP A 190 2.11 -9.45 -4.12
N PHE A 191 1.53 -8.27 -3.86
CA PHE A 191 0.95 -7.97 -2.55
C PHE A 191 -0.19 -8.91 -2.21
N LYS A 192 -0.05 -9.64 -1.11
CA LYS A 192 -1.03 -10.65 -0.64
C LYS A 192 -1.34 -10.44 0.82
N VAL A 193 -2.61 -10.25 1.13
CA VAL A 193 -3.11 -10.32 2.50
C VAL A 193 -3.20 -11.80 2.88
N VAL A 194 -2.54 -12.19 3.96
CA VAL A 194 -2.53 -13.56 4.47
C VAL A 194 -3.19 -13.63 5.85
N LYS A 195 -3.60 -14.82 6.26
CA LYS A 195 -4.22 -14.99 7.58
C LYS A 195 -3.20 -14.91 8.71
N GLU A 196 -2.03 -15.48 8.47
CA GLU A 196 -0.90 -15.56 9.40
C GLU A 196 0.41 -15.58 8.61
N VAL A 197 1.47 -15.17 9.24
CA VAL A 197 2.86 -15.31 8.77
C VAL A 197 3.57 -16.18 9.79
N ASP A 198 4.51 -17.03 9.35
CA ASP A 198 5.28 -17.88 10.25
C ASP A 198 6.05 -17.02 11.27
N GLU A 199 5.75 -17.18 12.56
CA GLU A 199 6.37 -16.44 13.65
C GLU A 199 7.89 -16.67 13.72
N ASN A 200 8.39 -17.83 13.25
CA ASN A 200 9.81 -18.11 13.18
C ASN A 200 10.59 -17.16 12.26
N LEU A 201 9.90 -16.49 11.35
CA LEU A 201 10.51 -15.46 10.48
C LEU A 201 10.94 -14.23 11.27
N PHE A 202 10.42 -14.01 12.46
CA PHE A 202 10.71 -12.83 13.28
C PHE A 202 11.66 -13.10 14.46
N ASN A 203 12.25 -14.31 14.50
CA ASN A 203 13.22 -14.72 15.50
C ASN A 203 14.64 -14.69 14.98
#